data_668b95d25247762606cb67ea03a5bf30
#
_entry.id   668b95d25247762606cb67ea03a5bf30
#
_cell.length_a   1.000
_cell.length_b   1.000
_cell.length_c   1.000
_cell.angle_alpha   90.00
_cell.angle_beta   90.00
_cell.angle_gamma   90.00
#
_symmetry.space_group_name_H-M   'P 1'
#
loop_
_entity.id
_entity.type
_entity.pdbx_description
1 polymer ?
#
loop_
_entity_poly.entity_id
_entity_poly.type
_entity_poly.pdbx_seq_one_letter_code
_entity_poly.pdbx_strand_id
1 'polypeptide(L)'
;MSGGNWKEMFNAACSGDLALVEYHVKAGADINYAHPEFLATPLVASILAGQEQIALYMLEHGANPHLLSEFDGATPIHAARRAGLTRVESRLVELGVAPLPVKRTVQNWLSRLLRAGDA
;
A
#
# COMPACT_ATOMS: atom_id res chain seq x y z
N MET A 1 16.16 16.72 12.66
CA MET A 1 14.69 16.64 12.74
C MET A 1 14.23 15.27 12.30
N SER A 2 13.38 14.66 13.10
CA SER A 2 12.86 13.34 12.76
C SER A 2 11.94 13.43 11.56
N GLY A 3 12.12 12.52 10.63
CA GLY A 3 11.28 12.44 9.45
C GLY A 3 11.59 13.39 8.31
N GLY A 4 12.49 14.36 8.50
CA GLY A 4 12.78 15.35 7.47
C GLY A 4 11.55 16.12 7.06
N ASN A 5 11.35 16.33 5.76
CA ASN A 5 10.14 17.00 5.25
C ASN A 5 9.04 15.98 4.97
N TRP A 6 8.70 15.25 5.99
CA TRP A 6 7.72 14.16 5.92
C TRP A 6 6.33 14.65 5.50
N LYS A 7 5.94 15.83 5.93
CA LYS A 7 4.58 16.35 5.70
C LYS A 7 4.32 16.60 4.22
N GLU A 8 5.25 17.27 3.56
CA GLU A 8 5.12 17.54 2.13
C GLU A 8 5.21 16.24 1.33
N MET A 9 6.10 15.33 1.73
CA MET A 9 6.21 14.02 1.09
C MET A 9 4.92 13.22 1.26
N PHE A 10 4.35 13.21 2.47
CA PHE A 10 3.09 12.51 2.74
C PHE A 10 1.96 13.05 1.87
N ASN A 11 1.82 14.37 1.82
CA ASN A 11 0.79 14.99 1.01
C ASN A 11 0.98 14.69 -0.47
N ALA A 12 2.21 14.72 -0.96
CA ALA A 12 2.53 14.38 -2.35
C ALA A 12 2.18 12.92 -2.65
N ALA A 13 2.47 12.03 -1.71
CA ALA A 13 2.16 10.61 -1.87
C ALA A 13 0.65 10.37 -2.01
N CYS A 14 -0.14 11.09 -1.24
CA CYS A 14 -1.61 10.95 -1.31
C CYS A 14 -2.20 11.59 -2.56
N SER A 15 -1.62 12.70 -3.02
CA SER A 15 -2.17 13.46 -4.16
C SER A 15 -1.68 12.97 -5.52
N GLY A 16 -0.69 12.09 -5.55
CA GLY A 16 -0.19 11.54 -6.80
C GLY A 16 0.99 12.29 -7.42
N ASP A 17 1.69 13.11 -6.65
CA ASP A 17 2.83 13.86 -7.14
C ASP A 17 4.12 13.05 -6.95
N LEU A 18 4.38 12.15 -7.89
CA LEU A 18 5.56 11.28 -7.82
C LEU A 18 6.86 12.07 -7.84
N ALA A 19 6.95 13.10 -8.64
CA ALA A 19 8.17 13.90 -8.74
C ALA A 19 8.53 14.53 -7.40
N LEU A 20 7.53 15.01 -6.66
CA LEU A 20 7.75 15.61 -5.36
C LEU A 20 8.11 14.56 -4.31
N VAL A 21 7.51 13.37 -4.39
CA VAL A 21 7.89 12.24 -3.53
C VAL A 21 9.35 11.90 -3.77
N GLU A 22 9.75 11.76 -5.03
CA GLU A 22 11.15 11.46 -5.38
C GLU A 22 12.10 12.51 -4.84
N TYR A 23 11.74 13.77 -4.98
CA TYR A 23 12.56 14.86 -4.48
C TYR A 23 12.81 14.73 -2.97
N HIS A 24 11.76 14.51 -2.20
CA HIS A 24 11.89 14.42 -0.75
C HIS A 24 12.59 13.15 -0.29
N VAL A 25 12.38 12.04 -0.96
CA VAL A 25 13.09 10.79 -0.63
C VAL A 25 14.59 10.99 -0.87
N LYS A 26 14.96 11.58 -2.00
CA LYS A 26 16.38 11.87 -2.29
C LYS A 26 16.98 12.87 -1.34
N ALA A 27 16.17 13.78 -0.82
CA ALA A 27 16.62 14.80 0.14
C ALA A 27 16.72 14.26 1.57
N GLY A 28 16.38 12.98 1.79
CA GLY A 28 16.55 12.34 3.09
C GLY A 28 15.31 12.28 3.97
N ALA A 29 14.13 12.58 3.44
CA ALA A 29 12.91 12.42 4.22
C ALA A 29 12.71 10.95 4.58
N ASP A 30 12.22 10.69 5.80
CA ASP A 30 11.99 9.33 6.25
C ASP A 30 10.72 8.77 5.62
N ILE A 31 10.91 7.83 4.69
CA ILE A 31 9.83 7.23 3.93
C ILE A 31 8.86 6.41 4.81
N ASN A 32 9.30 6.02 6.00
CA ASN A 32 8.51 5.24 6.94
C ASN A 32 7.93 6.06 8.09
N TYR A 33 8.06 7.38 8.02
CA TYR A 33 7.64 8.24 9.12
C TYR A 33 6.12 8.33 9.17
N ALA A 34 5.53 7.81 10.24
CA ALA A 34 4.08 7.87 10.43
C ALA A 34 3.64 9.30 10.76
N HIS A 35 2.53 9.71 10.18
CA HIS A 35 1.94 11.03 10.44
C HIS A 35 1.75 11.18 11.96
N PRO A 36 2.31 12.22 12.58
CA PRO A 36 2.31 12.30 14.05
C PRO A 36 0.93 12.45 14.69
N GLU A 37 -0.03 12.98 13.95
CA GLU A 37 -1.39 13.12 14.50
C GLU A 37 -2.24 11.87 14.29
N PHE A 38 -2.09 11.22 13.13
CA PHE A 38 -2.97 10.13 12.73
C PHE A 38 -2.31 8.75 12.78
N LEU A 39 -0.98 8.71 12.84
CA LEU A 39 -0.20 7.47 12.77
C LEU A 39 -0.43 6.71 11.45
N ALA A 40 -0.71 7.47 10.38
CA ALA A 40 -0.81 6.93 9.03
C ALA A 40 0.57 6.87 8.38
N THR A 41 0.89 5.75 7.74
CA THR A 41 2.18 5.60 7.04
C THR A 41 2.06 6.09 5.61
N PRO A 42 3.13 6.67 5.04
CA PRO A 42 3.08 7.14 3.65
C PRO A 42 2.78 6.03 2.65
N LEU A 43 3.34 4.84 2.85
CA LEU A 43 3.11 3.73 1.94
C LEU A 43 1.64 3.32 1.91
N VAL A 44 1.05 3.04 3.07
CA VAL A 44 -0.35 2.63 3.12
C VAL A 44 -1.27 3.74 2.63
N ALA A 45 -0.99 4.99 3.00
CA ALA A 45 -1.78 6.13 2.55
C ALA A 45 -1.77 6.25 1.02
N SER A 46 -0.59 6.09 0.39
CA SER A 46 -0.49 6.15 -1.07
C SER A 46 -1.25 5.00 -1.73
N ILE A 47 -1.17 3.80 -1.16
CA ILE A 47 -1.89 2.64 -1.67
C ILE A 47 -3.40 2.88 -1.62
N LEU A 48 -3.92 3.32 -0.48
CA LEU A 48 -5.35 3.56 -0.32
C LEU A 48 -5.85 4.71 -1.18
N ALA A 49 -4.97 5.64 -1.52
CA ALA A 49 -5.29 6.72 -2.46
C ALA A 49 -5.22 6.27 -3.92
N GLY A 50 -4.86 5.01 -4.18
CA GLY A 50 -4.78 4.47 -5.53
C GLY A 50 -3.52 4.86 -6.29
N GLN A 51 -2.48 5.32 -5.60
CA GLN A 51 -1.25 5.81 -6.22
C GLN A 51 -0.26 4.67 -6.43
N GLU A 52 -0.52 3.85 -7.44
CA GLU A 52 0.25 2.63 -7.70
C GLU A 52 1.73 2.91 -7.92
N GLN A 53 2.06 3.86 -8.78
CA GLN A 53 3.46 4.14 -9.12
C GLN A 53 4.23 4.67 -7.92
N ILE A 54 3.59 5.50 -7.12
CA ILE A 54 4.22 6.01 -5.91
C ILE A 54 4.47 4.89 -4.90
N ALA A 55 3.49 4.01 -4.71
CA ALA A 55 3.65 2.89 -3.81
C ALA A 55 4.81 1.99 -4.25
N LEU A 56 4.89 1.69 -5.55
CA LEU A 56 6.00 0.88 -6.09
C LEU A 56 7.34 1.60 -5.91
N TYR A 57 7.39 2.90 -6.16
CA TYR A 57 8.60 3.68 -5.95
C TYR A 57 9.04 3.63 -4.48
N MET A 58 8.10 3.80 -3.56
CA MET A 58 8.41 3.75 -2.13
C MET A 58 8.97 2.40 -1.72
N LEU A 59 8.40 1.31 -2.23
CA LEU A 59 8.89 -0.04 -1.92
C LEU A 59 10.31 -0.24 -2.46
N GLU A 60 10.65 0.35 -3.59
CA GLU A 60 12.00 0.27 -4.14
C GLU A 60 13.01 1.11 -3.37
N HIS A 61 12.54 2.07 -2.60
CA HIS A 61 13.41 3.02 -1.89
C HIS A 61 13.32 2.91 -0.37
N GLY A 62 13.02 1.73 0.12
CA GLY A 62 13.16 1.43 1.54
C GLY A 62 11.90 1.53 2.38
N ALA A 63 10.74 1.70 1.77
CA ALA A 63 9.50 1.63 2.55
C ALA A 63 9.36 0.22 3.13
N ASN A 64 9.02 0.15 4.42
CA ASN A 64 8.87 -1.12 5.10
C ASN A 64 7.60 -1.82 4.62
N PRO A 65 7.71 -2.98 3.95
CA PRO A 65 6.55 -3.66 3.38
C PRO A 65 5.62 -4.27 4.43
N HIS A 66 6.05 -4.31 5.70
CA HIS A 66 5.25 -4.91 6.79
C HIS A 66 4.66 -3.88 7.73
N LEU A 67 4.93 -2.59 7.52
CA LEU A 67 4.60 -1.56 8.50
C LEU A 67 3.10 -1.27 8.55
N LEU A 68 2.51 -1.49 9.72
CA LEU A 68 1.10 -1.20 9.97
C LEU A 68 0.86 0.31 9.98
N SER A 69 -0.17 0.75 9.27
CA SER A 69 -0.68 2.11 9.36
C SER A 69 -1.81 2.07 10.39
N GLU A 70 -1.54 2.59 11.59
CA GLU A 70 -2.51 2.47 12.68
C GLU A 70 -3.82 3.20 12.38
N PHE A 71 -3.72 4.38 11.77
CA PHE A 71 -4.90 5.14 11.39
C PHE A 71 -5.84 4.31 10.51
N ASP A 72 -5.26 3.59 9.55
CA ASP A 72 -6.03 2.83 8.55
C ASP A 72 -6.36 1.42 9.02
N GLY A 73 -5.73 0.96 10.09
CA GLY A 73 -5.87 -0.40 10.57
C GLY A 73 -5.43 -1.44 9.56
N ALA A 74 -4.44 -1.10 8.73
CA ALA A 74 -4.03 -1.97 7.62
C ALA A 74 -2.52 -2.00 7.45
N THR A 75 -2.01 -3.18 7.13
CA THR A 75 -0.66 -3.33 6.60
C THR A 75 -0.68 -3.08 5.10
N PRO A 76 0.49 -2.87 4.46
CA PRO A 76 0.51 -2.59 3.03
C PRO A 76 -0.21 -3.63 2.17
N ILE A 77 -0.10 -4.92 2.48
CA ILE A 77 -0.73 -5.94 1.64
C ILE A 77 -2.26 -5.92 1.78
N HIS A 78 -2.78 -5.64 2.97
CA HIS A 78 -4.22 -5.48 3.15
C HIS A 78 -4.73 -4.24 2.41
N ALA A 79 -3.97 -3.15 2.47
CA ALA A 79 -4.31 -1.92 1.76
C ALA A 79 -4.32 -2.16 0.25
N ALA A 80 -3.31 -2.85 -0.28
CA ALA A 80 -3.22 -3.15 -1.70
C ALA A 80 -4.41 -3.98 -2.18
N ARG A 81 -4.79 -4.99 -1.40
CA ARG A 81 -5.97 -5.80 -1.72
C ARG A 81 -7.25 -4.96 -1.69
N ARG A 82 -7.41 -4.12 -0.67
CA ARG A 82 -8.57 -3.25 -0.53
C ARG A 82 -8.68 -2.26 -1.67
N ALA A 83 -7.56 -1.70 -2.11
CA ALA A 83 -7.52 -0.72 -3.20
C ALA A 83 -7.52 -1.36 -4.58
N GLY A 84 -7.37 -2.67 -4.68
CA GLY A 84 -7.32 -3.37 -5.97
C GLY A 84 -6.03 -3.15 -6.73
N LEU A 85 -4.96 -2.78 -6.05
CA LEU A 85 -3.65 -2.56 -6.68
C LEU A 85 -2.87 -3.88 -6.74
N THR A 86 -3.20 -4.70 -7.73
CA THR A 86 -2.64 -6.05 -7.85
C THR A 86 -1.12 -6.06 -8.05
N ARG A 87 -0.58 -5.08 -8.77
CA ARG A 87 0.87 -4.99 -8.97
C ARG A 87 1.60 -4.67 -7.67
N VAL A 88 1.02 -3.81 -6.84
CA VAL A 88 1.58 -3.52 -5.51
C VAL A 88 1.51 -4.77 -4.64
N GLU A 89 0.40 -5.46 -4.65
CA GLU A 89 0.23 -6.70 -3.88
C GLU A 89 1.28 -7.73 -4.29
N SER A 90 1.48 -7.92 -5.60
CA SER A 90 2.49 -8.84 -6.13
C SER A 90 3.90 -8.44 -5.70
N ARG A 91 4.19 -7.16 -5.75
CA ARG A 91 5.52 -6.67 -5.36
C ARG A 91 5.79 -6.91 -3.86
N LEU A 92 4.76 -6.73 -3.03
CA LEU A 92 4.89 -7.00 -1.60
C LEU A 92 5.22 -8.47 -1.34
N VAL A 93 4.55 -9.37 -2.05
CA VAL A 93 4.85 -10.82 -1.93
C VAL A 93 6.28 -11.10 -2.37
N GLU A 94 6.75 -10.50 -3.46
CA GLU A 94 8.13 -10.63 -3.91
C GLU A 94 9.14 -10.16 -2.85
N LEU A 95 8.75 -9.17 -2.05
CA LEU A 95 9.60 -8.63 -0.99
C LEU A 95 9.51 -9.44 0.31
N GLY A 96 8.77 -10.53 0.32
CA GLY A 96 8.71 -11.44 1.45
C GLY A 96 7.47 -11.32 2.33
N VAL A 97 6.50 -10.52 1.92
CA VAL A 97 5.24 -10.44 2.65
C VAL A 97 4.40 -11.67 2.34
N ALA A 98 3.83 -12.27 3.38
CA ALA A 98 2.97 -13.43 3.20
C ALA A 98 1.73 -13.05 2.37
N PRO A 99 1.41 -13.80 1.31
CA PRO A 99 0.24 -13.49 0.50
C PRO A 99 -1.05 -13.66 1.29
N LEU A 100 -2.02 -12.80 1.00
CA LEU A 100 -3.33 -12.91 1.62
C LEU A 100 -4.09 -14.09 1.01
N PRO A 101 -4.95 -14.74 1.80
CA PRO A 101 -5.77 -15.81 1.25
C PRO A 101 -6.73 -15.28 0.20
N VAL A 102 -6.96 -16.07 -0.84
CA VAL A 102 -7.96 -15.77 -1.83
C VAL A 102 -9.34 -15.87 -1.17
N LYS A 103 -10.28 -15.00 -1.58
CA LYS A 103 -11.65 -15.04 -1.07
C LYS A 103 -12.37 -16.27 -1.66
N ARG A 104 -12.05 -17.43 -1.16
CA ARG A 104 -12.57 -18.69 -1.68
C ARG A 104 -14.08 -18.84 -1.50
N THR A 105 -14.60 -18.25 -0.43
CA THR A 105 -16.01 -18.38 -0.11
C THR A 105 -16.91 -17.92 -1.24
N VAL A 106 -16.64 -16.71 -1.78
CA VAL A 106 -17.43 -16.16 -2.88
C VAL A 106 -17.21 -16.97 -4.15
N GLN A 107 -15.97 -17.30 -4.48
CA GLN A 107 -15.65 -18.09 -5.66
C GLN A 107 -16.26 -19.47 -5.61
N ASN A 108 -16.21 -20.13 -4.46
CA ASN A 108 -16.82 -21.47 -4.29
C ASN A 108 -18.32 -21.40 -4.45
N TRP A 109 -18.94 -20.37 -3.90
CA TRP A 109 -20.37 -20.17 -4.02
C TRP A 109 -20.78 -19.96 -5.48
N LEU A 110 -20.07 -19.09 -6.21
CA LEU A 110 -20.32 -18.86 -7.62
C LEU A 110 -20.10 -20.12 -8.46
N SER A 111 -19.04 -20.86 -8.16
CA SER A 111 -18.76 -22.13 -8.86
C SER A 111 -19.87 -23.15 -8.65
N ARG A 112 -20.42 -23.23 -7.45
CA ARG A 112 -21.53 -24.13 -7.16
C ARG A 112 -22.79 -23.73 -7.92
N LEU A 113 -23.09 -22.44 -7.99
CA LEU A 113 -24.21 -21.92 -8.75
C LEU A 113 -24.09 -22.25 -10.23
N LEU A 114 -22.91 -22.01 -10.81
CA LEU A 114 -22.66 -22.27 -12.23
C LEU A 114 -22.78 -23.77 -12.54
N ARG A 115 -22.25 -24.62 -11.66
CA ARG A 115 -22.34 -26.08 -11.85
C ARG A 115 -23.75 -26.58 -11.70
N ALA A 116 -24.51 -26.03 -10.76
CA ALA A 116 -25.89 -26.39 -10.58
C ALA A 116 -26.74 -26.04 -11.80
N GLY A 117 -26.39 -24.93 -12.47
CA GLY A 117 -27.05 -24.53 -13.69
C GLY A 117 -26.73 -25.42 -14.88
N ASP A 118 -25.60 -26.12 -14.86
CA ASP A 118 -25.18 -27.02 -15.92
C ASP A 118 -25.75 -28.43 -15.77
N ALA A 119 -26.24 -28.73 -14.60
CA ALA A 119 -26.85 -30.04 -14.35
C ALA A 119 -28.27 -30.06 -14.87
#